data_59a73a0d0a578b558d5bdd4da1ed08a8
#
_entry.id   59a73a0d0a578b558d5bdd4da1ed08a8
#
_cell.length_a   1.000
_cell.length_b   1.000
_cell.length_c   1.000
_cell.angle_alpha   90.00
_cell.angle_beta   90.00
_cell.angle_gamma   90.00
#
_symmetry.space_group_name_H-M   'P 1'
#
loop_
_entity.id
_entity.type
_entity.pdbx_description
1 polymer ?
#
loop_
_entity_poly.entity_id
_entity_poly.type
_entity_poly.pdbx_seq_one_letter_code
_entity_poly.pdbx_strand_id
1 'polypeptide(L)'
;MTEGYYTETYITEWKDKDNVIISLWHWVDFDNDTPEQVGVVELAVYKHGEHEGEALVWNLYVDEDHRRKGLARQLMNEAHKTAKHLGAKVTALEWSLKESPYWVIEWYTRLGYDEKEFGPGNALMKRPT
;
A
#
# COMPACT_ATOMS: atom_id res chain seq x y z
N MET A 1 -15.10 3.24 -7.05
CA MET A 1 -15.02 2.55 -5.74
C MET A 1 -15.93 1.34 -5.75
N THR A 2 -15.53 0.25 -5.12
CA THR A 2 -16.34 -0.95 -4.98
C THR A 2 -17.50 -0.66 -4.04
N GLU A 3 -18.71 -1.09 -4.40
CA GLU A 3 -19.91 -0.87 -3.59
C GLU A 3 -19.76 -1.41 -2.16
N GLY A 4 -20.14 -0.62 -1.16
CA GLY A 4 -20.04 -0.97 0.24
C GLY A 4 -18.67 -0.75 0.86
N TYR A 5 -17.69 -0.28 0.11
CA TYR A 5 -16.34 -0.05 0.60
C TYR A 5 -15.90 1.39 0.37
N TYR A 6 -15.09 1.90 1.28
CA TYR A 6 -14.46 3.21 1.11
C TYR A 6 -13.11 3.24 1.83
N THR A 7 -12.28 4.20 1.47
CA THR A 7 -10.98 4.38 2.11
C THR A 7 -10.90 5.69 2.86
N GLU A 8 -10.11 5.71 3.94
CA GLU A 8 -9.74 6.92 4.65
C GLU A 8 -8.24 7.00 4.73
N THR A 9 -7.70 8.18 4.47
CA THR A 9 -6.27 8.43 4.45
C THR A 9 -5.90 9.36 5.61
N TYR A 10 -4.94 8.91 6.43
CA TYR A 10 -4.41 9.69 7.55
C TYR A 10 -2.93 9.97 7.28
N ILE A 11 -2.54 11.24 7.33
CA ILE A 11 -1.17 11.66 7.09
C ILE A 11 -0.62 12.30 8.36
N THR A 12 0.51 11.79 8.85
CA THR A 12 1.25 12.39 9.96
C THR A 12 2.55 12.94 9.41
N GLU A 13 2.71 14.25 9.49
CA GLU A 13 3.90 14.91 8.99
C GLU A 13 5.01 14.91 10.05
N TRP A 14 6.17 14.39 9.65
CA TRP A 14 7.41 14.48 10.42
C TRP A 14 8.42 15.32 9.65
N LYS A 15 9.49 15.72 10.33
CA LYS A 15 10.53 16.54 9.72
C LYS A 15 11.17 15.90 8.49
N ASP A 16 11.41 14.59 8.56
CA ASP A 16 12.15 13.84 7.54
C ASP A 16 11.28 13.00 6.63
N LYS A 17 10.04 12.75 7.03
CA LYS A 17 9.12 11.92 6.24
C LYS A 17 7.67 12.20 6.62
N ASP A 18 6.77 11.85 5.71
CA ASP A 18 5.35 11.80 5.98
C ASP A 18 4.93 10.33 6.11
N ASN A 19 4.30 10.00 7.24
CA ASN A 19 3.72 8.67 7.43
C ASN A 19 2.26 8.69 7.01
N VAL A 20 1.85 7.69 6.24
CA VAL A 20 0.49 7.60 5.71
C VAL A 20 -0.10 6.25 6.08
N ILE A 21 -1.34 6.28 6.58
CA ILE A 21 -2.13 5.08 6.82
C ILE A 21 -3.40 5.21 6.00
N ILE A 22 -3.64 4.27 5.11
CA ILE A 22 -4.87 4.21 4.32
C ILE A 22 -5.67 3.02 4.80
N SER A 23 -6.81 3.29 5.41
CA SER A 23 -7.70 2.27 5.96
C SER A 23 -8.84 1.98 4.99
N LEU A 24 -9.18 0.71 4.84
CA LEU A 24 -10.30 0.27 4.02
C LEU A 24 -11.44 -0.14 4.95
N TRP A 25 -12.59 0.48 4.74
CA TRP A 25 -13.78 0.28 5.54
C TRP A 25 -14.89 -0.36 4.73
N HIS A 26 -15.70 -1.17 5.40
CA HIS A 26 -16.86 -1.84 4.82
C HIS A 26 -18.13 -1.46 5.57
N TRP A 27 -19.15 -1.03 4.82
CA TRP A 27 -20.50 -0.79 5.33
C TRP A 27 -21.30 -2.06 5.21
N VAL A 28 -21.83 -2.56 6.34
CA VAL A 28 -22.66 -3.78 6.34
C VAL A 28 -24.13 -3.41 6.23
N ASP A 29 -24.54 -2.38 6.96
CA ASP A 29 -25.93 -1.87 6.94
C ASP A 29 -25.89 -0.36 7.15
N PHE A 30 -26.38 0.38 6.17
CA PHE A 30 -26.33 1.84 6.22
C PHE A 30 -27.17 2.46 7.32
N ASP A 31 -28.19 1.77 7.83
CA ASP A 31 -29.11 2.34 8.81
C ASP A 31 -28.67 2.17 10.25
N ASN A 32 -27.98 1.11 10.58
CA ASN A 32 -27.69 0.74 11.96
C ASN A 32 -26.25 0.40 12.26
N ASP A 33 -25.40 0.29 11.26
CA ASP A 33 -24.06 -0.27 11.47
C ASP A 33 -22.96 0.75 11.51
N THR A 34 -22.04 0.46 12.41
CA THR A 34 -20.73 1.06 12.41
C THR A 34 -19.93 0.39 11.29
N PRO A 35 -19.21 1.16 10.46
CA PRO A 35 -18.34 0.55 9.45
C PRO A 35 -17.26 -0.30 10.13
N GLU A 36 -16.87 -1.37 9.44
CA GLU A 36 -15.84 -2.29 9.89
C GLU A 36 -14.57 -2.09 9.08
N GLN A 37 -13.43 -1.98 9.75
CA GLN A 37 -12.15 -1.90 9.05
C GLN A 37 -11.76 -3.30 8.56
N VAL A 38 -11.60 -3.44 7.24
CA VAL A 38 -11.34 -4.72 6.60
C VAL A 38 -10.02 -4.77 5.83
N GLY A 39 -9.29 -3.67 5.84
CA GLY A 39 -8.00 -3.63 5.18
C GLY A 39 -7.21 -2.39 5.52
N VAL A 40 -5.94 -2.40 5.11
CA VAL A 40 -5.01 -1.30 5.37
C VAL A 40 -3.83 -1.38 4.41
N VAL A 41 -3.24 -0.24 4.13
CA VAL A 41 -1.89 -0.14 3.57
C VAL A 41 -1.21 1.05 4.24
N GLU A 42 0.08 0.92 4.53
CA GLU A 42 0.87 1.98 5.12
C GLU A 42 2.02 2.35 4.21
N LEU A 43 2.41 3.62 4.23
CA LEU A 43 3.58 4.06 3.49
C LEU A 43 4.24 5.24 4.20
N ALA A 44 5.53 5.43 3.92
CA ALA A 44 6.28 6.60 4.32
C ALA A 44 6.85 7.27 3.09
N VAL A 45 6.66 8.58 2.98
CA VAL A 45 7.25 9.39 1.91
C VAL A 45 8.40 10.19 2.50
N TYR A 46 9.61 9.92 2.05
CA TYR A 46 10.82 10.54 2.60
C TYR A 46 11.07 11.90 1.97
N LYS A 47 11.28 12.90 2.83
CA LYS A 47 11.52 14.29 2.41
C LYS A 47 12.99 14.69 2.40
N HIS A 48 13.80 13.98 3.18
CA HIS A 48 15.23 14.25 3.34
C HIS A 48 16.01 12.95 3.52
N GLY A 49 17.29 13.00 3.25
CA GLY A 49 18.20 11.90 3.47
C GLY A 49 18.37 11.00 2.26
N GLU A 50 18.88 9.82 2.51
CA GLU A 50 19.25 8.85 1.47
C GLU A 50 18.08 8.44 0.58
N HIS A 51 16.87 8.39 1.15
CA HIS A 51 15.67 7.95 0.44
C HIS A 51 14.75 9.11 0.01
N GLU A 52 15.28 10.34 -0.02
CA GLU A 52 14.50 11.51 -0.43
C GLU A 52 13.85 11.28 -1.80
N GLY A 53 12.55 11.57 -1.88
CA GLY A 53 11.78 11.37 -3.11
C GLY A 53 11.27 9.95 -3.30
N GLU A 54 11.47 9.07 -2.34
CA GLU A 54 10.96 7.70 -2.37
C GLU A 54 9.80 7.54 -1.38
N ALA A 55 8.84 6.73 -1.76
CA ALA A 55 7.80 6.24 -0.87
C ALA A 55 8.06 4.76 -0.61
N LEU A 56 8.09 4.36 0.65
CA LEU A 56 8.20 2.96 1.04
C LEU A 56 6.83 2.48 1.49
N VAL A 57 6.33 1.42 0.86
CA VAL A 57 5.01 0.83 1.15
C VAL A 57 5.18 -0.44 1.96
N TRP A 58 4.38 -0.60 2.99
CA TRP A 58 4.37 -1.82 3.79
C TRP A 58 2.97 -2.10 4.34
N ASN A 59 2.83 -3.25 4.99
CA ASN A 59 1.62 -3.65 5.72
C ASN A 59 0.34 -3.60 4.88
N LEU A 60 0.42 -4.03 3.63
CA LEU A 60 -0.78 -4.20 2.80
C LEU A 60 -1.54 -5.44 3.27
N TYR A 61 -2.77 -5.24 3.70
CA TYR A 61 -3.60 -6.32 4.21
C TYR A 61 -5.07 -6.09 3.87
N VAL A 62 -5.75 -7.17 3.48
CA VAL A 62 -7.21 -7.21 3.33
C VAL A 62 -7.70 -8.46 4.04
N ASP A 63 -8.73 -8.33 4.88
CA ASP A 63 -9.31 -9.45 5.60
C ASP A 63 -9.72 -10.56 4.64
N GLU A 64 -9.52 -11.80 5.05
CA GLU A 64 -9.73 -12.98 4.21
C GLU A 64 -11.13 -13.01 3.58
N ASP A 65 -12.15 -12.66 4.35
CA ASP A 65 -13.54 -12.66 3.88
C ASP A 65 -13.84 -11.61 2.82
N HIS A 66 -12.95 -10.64 2.65
CA HIS A 66 -13.11 -9.52 1.71
C HIS A 66 -12.14 -9.58 0.55
N ARG A 67 -11.38 -10.66 0.41
CA ARG A 67 -10.43 -10.86 -0.69
C ARG A 67 -11.13 -11.22 -2.00
N ARG A 68 -10.37 -11.18 -3.11
CA ARG A 68 -10.84 -11.50 -4.47
C ARG A 68 -11.88 -10.52 -5.01
N LYS A 69 -11.88 -9.29 -4.49
CA LYS A 69 -12.80 -8.22 -4.92
C LYS A 69 -12.05 -7.01 -5.50
N GLY A 70 -10.74 -7.13 -5.70
CA GLY A 70 -9.91 -6.03 -6.19
C GLY A 70 -9.56 -4.99 -5.13
N LEU A 71 -9.80 -5.26 -3.85
CA LEU A 71 -9.60 -4.28 -2.79
C LEU A 71 -8.14 -4.00 -2.48
N ALA A 72 -7.28 -5.03 -2.54
CA ALA A 72 -5.83 -4.83 -2.35
C ALA A 72 -5.28 -3.93 -3.46
N ARG A 73 -5.73 -4.11 -4.70
CA ARG A 73 -5.35 -3.28 -5.82
C ARG A 73 -5.83 -1.84 -5.63
N GLN A 74 -7.04 -1.67 -5.13
CA GLN A 74 -7.59 -0.36 -4.82
C GLN A 74 -6.74 0.36 -3.76
N LEU A 75 -6.35 -0.35 -2.70
CA LEU A 75 -5.48 0.18 -1.67
C LEU A 75 -4.12 0.60 -2.24
N MET A 76 -3.52 -0.23 -3.09
CA MET A 76 -2.24 0.12 -3.74
C MET A 76 -2.38 1.31 -4.66
N ASN A 77 -3.48 1.42 -5.41
CA ASN A 77 -3.73 2.58 -6.26
C ASN A 77 -3.84 3.87 -5.44
N GLU A 78 -4.51 3.80 -4.30
CA GLU A 78 -4.61 4.95 -3.37
C GLU A 78 -3.24 5.30 -2.79
N ALA A 79 -2.44 4.29 -2.44
CA ALA A 79 -1.08 4.50 -1.94
C ALA A 79 -0.21 5.20 -2.99
N HIS A 80 -0.25 4.77 -4.25
CA HIS A 80 0.51 5.39 -5.33
C HIS A 80 0.06 6.83 -5.57
N LYS A 81 -1.23 7.08 -5.57
CA LYS A 81 -1.80 8.42 -5.75
C LYS A 81 -1.35 9.35 -4.62
N THR A 82 -1.41 8.88 -3.39
CA THR A 82 -1.00 9.66 -2.21
C THR A 82 0.50 9.93 -2.23
N ALA A 83 1.31 8.91 -2.55
CA ALA A 83 2.76 9.07 -2.66
C ALA A 83 3.12 10.13 -3.69
N LYS A 84 2.49 10.10 -4.86
CA LYS A 84 2.70 11.09 -5.92
C LYS A 84 2.31 12.49 -5.44
N HIS A 85 1.17 12.62 -4.79
CA HIS A 85 0.68 13.88 -4.25
C HIS A 85 1.65 14.48 -3.23
N LEU A 86 2.31 13.63 -2.44
CA LEU A 86 3.29 14.06 -1.44
C LEU A 86 4.70 14.24 -2.03
N GLY A 87 4.85 14.13 -3.34
CA GLY A 87 6.10 14.45 -4.03
C GLY A 87 7.04 13.28 -4.27
N ALA A 88 6.62 12.05 -3.99
CA ALA A 88 7.45 10.90 -4.25
C ALA A 88 7.56 10.64 -5.76
N LYS A 89 8.76 10.34 -6.23
CA LYS A 89 9.05 10.01 -7.63
C LYS A 89 9.12 8.52 -7.86
N VAL A 90 9.38 7.77 -6.80
CA VAL A 90 9.54 6.31 -6.84
C VAL A 90 8.81 5.72 -5.64
N THR A 91 8.11 4.62 -5.88
CA THR A 91 7.50 3.83 -4.80
C THR A 91 8.22 2.50 -4.71
N ALA A 92 8.63 2.14 -3.50
CA ALA A 92 9.39 0.93 -3.21
C ALA A 92 8.63 0.04 -2.23
N LEU A 93 8.86 -1.25 -2.31
CA LEU A 93 8.39 -2.22 -1.32
C LEU A 93 9.36 -3.38 -1.23
N GLU A 94 9.32 -4.08 -0.11
CA GLU A 94 10.11 -5.29 0.09
C GLU A 94 9.18 -6.49 0.10
N TRP A 95 9.56 -7.51 -0.63
CA TRP A 95 8.91 -8.80 -0.61
C TRP A 95 9.79 -9.80 0.15
N SER A 96 9.16 -10.63 0.98
CA SER A 96 9.87 -11.69 1.71
C SER A 96 9.11 -13.00 1.58
N LEU A 97 9.81 -14.07 1.20
CA LEU A 97 9.23 -15.41 1.13
C LEU A 97 8.70 -15.89 2.48
N LYS A 98 9.30 -15.42 3.56
CA LYS A 98 8.86 -15.73 4.92
C LYS A 98 7.44 -15.23 5.20
N GLU A 99 7.08 -14.09 4.61
CA GLU A 99 5.79 -13.42 4.84
C GLU A 99 4.79 -13.63 3.72
N SER A 100 5.25 -13.89 2.50
CA SER A 100 4.39 -13.95 1.32
C SER A 100 4.87 -14.99 0.32
N PRO A 101 3.96 -15.68 -0.37
CA PRO A 101 4.36 -16.65 -1.40
C PRO A 101 4.90 -15.95 -2.67
N TYR A 102 5.61 -16.72 -3.50
CA TYR A 102 6.24 -16.21 -4.72
C TYR A 102 5.27 -15.56 -5.71
N TRP A 103 4.03 -16.00 -5.79
CA TRP A 103 3.07 -15.41 -6.74
C TRP A 103 2.78 -13.94 -6.44
N VAL A 104 3.07 -13.48 -5.24
CA VAL A 104 2.91 -12.06 -4.86
C VAL A 104 3.88 -11.18 -5.63
N ILE A 105 5.10 -11.66 -5.94
CA ILE A 105 6.05 -10.92 -6.78
C ILE A 105 5.43 -10.64 -8.14
N GLU A 106 4.80 -11.64 -8.75
CA GLU A 106 4.12 -11.48 -10.04
C GLU A 106 2.99 -10.47 -9.95
N TRP A 107 2.24 -10.50 -8.85
CA TRP A 107 1.16 -9.56 -8.61
C TRP A 107 1.68 -8.12 -8.57
N TYR A 108 2.77 -7.87 -7.85
CA TYR A 108 3.39 -6.54 -7.82
C TYR A 108 3.97 -6.15 -9.18
N THR A 109 4.53 -7.10 -9.91
CA THR A 109 5.04 -6.85 -11.26
C THR A 109 3.94 -6.34 -12.19
N ARG A 110 2.75 -6.88 -12.07
CA ARG A 110 1.58 -6.41 -12.83
C ARG A 110 1.16 -4.98 -12.45
N LEU A 111 1.50 -4.55 -11.25
CA LEU A 111 1.25 -3.18 -10.80
C LEU A 111 2.37 -2.21 -11.22
N GLY A 112 3.35 -2.69 -11.97
CA GLY A 112 4.43 -1.87 -12.51
C GLY A 112 5.73 -1.89 -11.71
N TYR A 113 5.84 -2.76 -10.72
CA TYR A 113 7.06 -2.89 -9.92
C TYR A 113 8.09 -3.75 -10.62
N ASP A 114 9.35 -3.31 -10.60
CA ASP A 114 10.50 -4.08 -11.06
C ASP A 114 11.34 -4.49 -9.87
N GLU A 115 11.91 -5.69 -9.94
CA GLU A 115 12.85 -6.17 -8.92
C GLU A 115 14.19 -5.45 -9.09
N LYS A 116 14.69 -4.83 -8.02
CA LYS A 116 15.96 -4.09 -8.03
C LYS A 116 17.08 -4.78 -7.30
N GLU A 117 16.77 -5.46 -6.20
CA GLU A 117 17.73 -6.22 -5.43
C GLU A 117 17.14 -7.58 -5.13
N PHE A 118 17.96 -8.60 -5.22
CA PHE A 118 17.53 -9.97 -5.09
C PHE A 118 18.44 -10.70 -4.10
N GLY A 119 17.84 -11.31 -3.10
CA GLY A 119 18.55 -12.16 -2.15
C GLY A 119 17.75 -13.43 -1.90
N PRO A 120 18.34 -14.42 -1.19
CA PRO A 120 17.62 -15.65 -0.86
C PRO A 120 16.31 -15.33 -0.10
N GLY A 121 15.18 -15.53 -0.77
CA GLY A 121 13.86 -15.30 -0.18
C GLY A 121 13.44 -13.85 -0.01
N ASN A 122 14.17 -12.88 -0.60
CA ASN A 122 13.82 -11.46 -0.51
C ASN A 122 13.94 -10.78 -1.86
N ALA A 123 13.13 -9.75 -2.07
CA ALA A 123 13.24 -8.87 -3.22
C ALA A 123 12.88 -7.44 -2.83
N LEU A 124 13.68 -6.47 -3.29
CA LEU A 124 13.33 -5.06 -3.24
C LEU A 124 12.73 -4.70 -4.58
N MET A 125 11.54 -4.15 -4.59
CA MET A 125 10.80 -3.83 -5.80
C MET A 125 10.50 -2.33 -5.84
N LYS A 126 10.65 -1.72 -7.02
CA LYS A 126 10.39 -0.29 -7.22
C LYS A 126 9.60 -0.04 -8.49
N ARG A 127 8.86 1.05 -8.48
CA ARG A 127 8.17 1.57 -9.66
C ARG A 127 8.22 3.10 -9.64
N PRO A 128 8.17 3.76 -10.82
CA PRO A 128 7.93 5.21 -10.88
C PRO A 128 6.55 5.52 -10.29
N THR A 129 6.47 6.60 -9.57
CA THR A 129 5.20 7.01 -8.98
C THR A 129 4.29 7.71 -9.99
#